data_604b504abc4b0ef8475724e74da06d8e
#
_entry.id   604b504abc4b0ef8475724e74da06d8e
#
_cell.length_a   1.000
_cell.length_b   1.000
_cell.length_c   1.000
_cell.angle_alpha   90.00
_cell.angle_beta   90.00
_cell.angle_gamma   90.00
#
_symmetry.space_group_name_H-M   'P 1'
#
loop_
_entity.id
_entity.type
_entity.pdbx_description
1 polymer ?
#
loop_
_entity_poly.entity_id
_entity_poly.type
_entity_poly.pdbx_seq_one_letter_code
_entity_poly.pdbx_strand_id
1 'polypeptide(L)'
;MMRLLHWVLASADSLPATFPEEWGPPPTRVERVGNGQCSVLWSDVGPNFYRRCGPTPYDEGWVVTGAASTIWRVSKGSSGSSKYAEGKWLWLDEAGALQLWERDAQNLTEDVQLAGGGSVAFVILPWNDVVTYQNRRHQFVLALQGIDFRRWGVMAVDGDSAASFATWTIDYPSRTLMITRLDCQVALFAELLDLAVGVAQEHGMDKVEIYNLPMSLQSAVAAAGGVTGERDEHLPSLKWYGNENASDVSWLLNER
;
A
#
# COMPACT_ATOMS: atom_id res chain seq x y z
N MET A 1 21.78 -12.90 7.27
CA MET A 1 21.81 -11.46 6.89
C MET A 1 20.61 -10.70 7.46
N MET A 2 19.34 -11.08 7.22
CA MET A 2 18.16 -10.34 7.72
C MET A 2 18.18 -10.11 9.23
N ARG A 3 18.52 -11.10 10.02
CA ARG A 3 18.63 -10.98 11.50
C ARG A 3 19.59 -9.89 11.98
N LEU A 4 20.66 -9.63 11.22
CA LEU A 4 21.65 -8.59 11.56
C LEU A 4 21.12 -7.18 11.35
N LEU A 5 20.08 -7.00 10.52
CA LEU A 5 19.48 -5.68 10.29
C LEU A 5 18.92 -5.06 11.58
N HIS A 6 18.37 -5.86 12.48
CA HIS A 6 17.88 -5.35 13.77
C HIS A 6 19.00 -4.63 14.53
N TRP A 7 20.19 -5.24 14.57
CA TRP A 7 21.35 -4.72 15.28
C TRP A 7 21.98 -3.48 14.65
N VAL A 8 21.68 -3.23 13.39
CA VAL A 8 22.09 -2.02 12.68
C VAL A 8 21.05 -0.91 12.82
N LEU A 9 19.75 -1.25 12.70
CA LEU A 9 18.66 -0.28 12.57
C LEU A 9 18.13 0.20 13.92
N ALA A 10 17.95 -0.69 14.89
CA ALA A 10 17.34 -0.37 16.17
C ALA A 10 18.30 0.34 17.13
N SER A 11 17.75 1.07 18.10
CA SER A 11 18.54 1.62 19.20
C SER A 11 19.10 0.49 20.08
N ALA A 12 20.19 0.77 20.79
CA ALA A 12 20.79 -0.20 21.70
C ALA A 12 19.82 -0.64 22.80
N ASP A 13 18.99 0.31 23.27
CA ASP A 13 18.02 0.09 24.35
C ASP A 13 16.83 -0.79 23.93
N SER A 14 16.58 -0.87 22.61
CA SER A 14 15.52 -1.69 22.01
C SER A 14 15.98 -3.10 21.61
N LEU A 15 17.25 -3.40 21.83
CA LEU A 15 17.86 -4.69 21.47
C LEU A 15 18.12 -5.50 22.72
N PRO A 16 18.20 -6.86 22.59
CA PRO A 16 18.71 -7.71 23.66
C PRO A 16 20.09 -7.26 24.14
N ALA A 17 20.39 -7.47 25.43
CA ALA A 17 21.64 -7.00 26.03
C ALA A 17 22.91 -7.63 25.41
N THR A 18 22.77 -8.83 24.86
CA THR A 18 23.90 -9.58 24.28
C THR A 18 23.58 -10.02 22.85
N PHE A 19 24.54 -9.81 21.95
CA PHE A 19 24.50 -10.35 20.59
C PHE A 19 24.71 -11.87 20.63
N PRO A 20 23.95 -12.68 19.85
CA PRO A 20 24.11 -14.13 19.84
C PRO A 20 25.50 -14.55 19.34
N GLU A 21 26.25 -15.27 20.18
CA GLU A 21 27.63 -15.69 19.88
C GLU A 21 27.71 -16.59 18.63
N GLU A 22 26.71 -17.43 18.42
CA GLU A 22 26.61 -18.33 17.26
C GLU A 22 26.52 -17.64 15.92
N TRP A 23 26.24 -16.31 15.89
CA TRP A 23 26.19 -15.52 14.66
C TRP A 23 27.51 -14.85 14.30
N GLY A 24 28.55 -15.09 15.09
CA GLY A 24 29.88 -14.50 14.93
C GLY A 24 29.96 -13.10 15.57
N PRO A 25 30.83 -12.21 15.10
CA PRO A 25 30.97 -10.88 15.66
C PRO A 25 29.72 -10.01 15.35
N PRO A 26 29.32 -9.11 16.27
CA PRO A 26 28.23 -8.19 16.03
C PRO A 26 28.53 -7.28 14.83
N PRO A 27 27.51 -6.86 14.08
CA PRO A 27 27.69 -5.94 12.97
C PRO A 27 28.23 -4.59 13.46
N THR A 28 29.10 -3.98 12.67
CA THR A 28 29.58 -2.62 12.93
C THR A 28 28.41 -1.66 12.76
N ARG A 29 28.15 -0.82 13.75
CA ARG A 29 27.15 0.23 13.64
C ARG A 29 27.61 1.29 12.66
N VAL A 30 26.69 1.68 11.77
CA VAL A 30 26.91 2.75 10.80
C VAL A 30 26.58 4.07 11.47
N GLU A 31 27.41 5.09 11.26
CA GLU A 31 27.16 6.44 11.77
C GLU A 31 25.80 6.96 11.29
N ARG A 32 25.04 7.60 12.17
CA ARG A 32 23.68 8.12 11.94
C ARG A 32 22.59 7.07 11.68
N VAL A 33 22.88 5.80 11.93
CA VAL A 33 21.91 4.70 11.89
C VAL A 33 21.83 4.10 13.32
N GLY A 34 20.76 3.36 13.61
CA GLY A 34 20.59 2.72 14.93
C GLY A 34 19.69 3.50 15.90
N ASN A 35 18.76 4.28 15.34
CA ASN A 35 17.69 4.97 16.06
C ASN A 35 16.31 4.70 15.42
N GLY A 36 16.20 3.66 14.60
CA GLY A 36 14.95 3.28 13.96
C GLY A 36 13.89 2.89 14.97
N GLN A 37 12.68 3.43 14.84
CA GLN A 37 11.52 3.07 15.64
C GLN A 37 10.81 1.84 15.08
N CYS A 38 10.92 1.61 13.79
CA CYS A 38 10.36 0.44 13.12
C CYS A 38 11.20 0.04 11.91
N SER A 39 10.92 -1.16 11.42
CA SER A 39 11.36 -1.63 10.11
C SER A 39 10.20 -2.33 9.43
N VAL A 40 10.00 -2.02 8.16
CA VAL A 40 8.92 -2.58 7.35
C VAL A 40 9.48 -3.27 6.12
N LEU A 41 8.76 -4.27 5.64
CA LEU A 41 9.02 -4.94 4.39
C LEU A 41 7.72 -5.53 3.82
N TRP A 42 7.73 -5.86 2.54
CA TRP A 42 6.67 -6.65 1.89
C TRP A 42 7.26 -8.01 1.49
N SER A 43 6.63 -9.08 1.99
CA SER A 43 7.12 -10.47 1.84
C SER A 43 6.40 -11.19 0.71
N ASP A 44 7.17 -11.77 -0.22
CA ASP A 44 6.70 -12.70 -1.26
C ASP A 44 7.06 -14.16 -0.93
N VAL A 45 7.63 -14.40 0.25
CA VAL A 45 8.05 -15.75 0.71
C VAL A 45 7.17 -16.26 1.87
N GLY A 46 5.96 -15.71 1.96
CA GLY A 46 4.98 -16.07 2.99
C GLY A 46 5.25 -15.43 4.37
N PRO A 47 4.35 -15.66 5.35
CA PRO A 47 4.33 -14.93 6.62
C PRO A 47 5.42 -15.38 7.61
N ASN A 48 5.97 -16.58 7.46
CA ASN A 48 6.79 -17.19 8.49
C ASN A 48 8.28 -16.94 8.32
N PHE A 49 8.77 -16.66 7.11
CA PHE A 49 10.20 -16.52 6.86
C PHE A 49 10.78 -15.34 7.65
N TYR A 50 10.25 -14.15 7.47
CA TYR A 50 10.73 -12.95 8.15
C TYR A 50 10.36 -12.90 9.62
N ARG A 51 9.24 -13.53 10.02
CA ARG A 51 8.88 -13.68 11.42
C ARG A 51 9.95 -14.43 12.24
N ARG A 52 10.62 -15.42 11.63
CA ARG A 52 11.72 -16.17 12.26
C ARG A 52 13.08 -15.46 12.21
N CYS A 53 13.13 -14.27 11.63
CA CYS A 53 14.37 -13.49 11.52
C CYS A 53 14.49 -12.43 12.61
N GLY A 54 14.21 -12.77 13.88
CA GLY A 54 14.31 -11.85 15.01
C GLY A 54 15.74 -11.46 15.38
N PRO A 55 15.92 -10.52 16.33
CA PRO A 55 17.23 -10.08 16.79
C PRO A 55 17.99 -11.13 17.57
N THR A 56 17.30 -12.16 18.08
CA THR A 56 17.90 -13.40 18.62
C THR A 56 17.22 -14.63 18.00
N PRO A 57 17.72 -15.86 18.23
CA PRO A 57 17.05 -17.08 17.77
C PRO A 57 15.64 -17.29 18.34
N TYR A 58 15.34 -16.63 19.45
CA TYR A 58 14.08 -16.82 20.21
C TYR A 58 13.09 -15.68 20.03
N ASP A 59 13.50 -14.55 19.45
CA ASP A 59 12.64 -13.38 19.24
C ASP A 59 11.98 -13.42 17.88
N GLU A 60 10.80 -12.80 17.81
CA GLU A 60 10.12 -12.60 16.53
C GLU A 60 10.76 -11.45 15.73
N GLY A 61 10.87 -11.66 14.43
CA GLY A 61 11.27 -10.65 13.47
C GLY A 61 10.08 -9.80 13.01
N TRP A 62 9.88 -9.75 11.69
CA TRP A 62 8.77 -9.00 11.08
C TRP A 62 7.48 -9.83 11.12
N VAL A 63 6.43 -9.22 11.64
CA VAL A 63 5.09 -9.82 11.75
C VAL A 63 4.19 -9.22 10.67
N VAL A 64 3.44 -10.07 9.98
CA VAL A 64 2.48 -9.63 8.95
C VAL A 64 1.37 -8.80 9.59
N THR A 65 1.07 -7.66 8.99
CA THR A 65 0.06 -6.71 9.45
C THR A 65 -0.79 -6.23 8.29
N GLY A 66 -2.07 -6.59 8.27
CA GLY A 66 -3.02 -6.14 7.25
C GLY A 66 -2.76 -6.74 5.88
N ALA A 67 -2.99 -8.03 5.71
CA ALA A 67 -2.77 -8.75 4.45
C ALA A 67 -4.08 -9.00 3.67
N ALA A 68 -5.09 -8.14 3.82
CA ALA A 68 -6.34 -8.30 3.09
C ALA A 68 -6.23 -7.82 1.63
N SER A 69 -6.88 -8.53 0.72
CA SER A 69 -7.07 -8.13 -0.67
C SER A 69 -8.54 -8.23 -1.03
N THR A 70 -9.04 -7.27 -1.80
CA THR A 70 -10.39 -7.30 -2.38
C THR A 70 -10.29 -7.29 -3.89
N ILE A 71 -10.97 -8.23 -4.52
CA ILE A 71 -10.87 -8.51 -5.96
C ILE A 71 -12.24 -8.42 -6.62
N TRP A 72 -12.31 -7.75 -7.77
CA TRP A 72 -13.43 -7.77 -8.71
C TRP A 72 -12.98 -8.40 -10.02
N ARG A 73 -13.69 -9.43 -10.48
CA ARG A 73 -13.42 -10.07 -11.78
C ARG A 73 -13.93 -9.20 -12.91
N VAL A 74 -13.10 -9.00 -13.92
CA VAL A 74 -13.44 -8.24 -15.12
C VAL A 74 -14.04 -9.18 -16.16
N SER A 75 -15.31 -8.94 -16.54
CA SER A 75 -15.98 -9.73 -17.56
C SER A 75 -15.50 -9.36 -18.96
N LYS A 76 -15.13 -10.37 -19.76
CA LYS A 76 -14.81 -10.17 -21.18
C LYS A 76 -16.12 -9.89 -21.94
N GLY A 77 -16.25 -8.72 -22.55
CA GLY A 77 -17.32 -8.42 -23.50
C GLY A 77 -18.41 -7.45 -23.07
N SER A 78 -18.43 -6.93 -21.86
CA SER A 78 -19.24 -5.74 -21.59
C SER A 78 -18.42 -4.52 -22.01
N SER A 79 -18.76 -3.93 -23.14
CA SER A 79 -18.24 -2.62 -23.53
C SER A 79 -18.68 -1.63 -22.46
N GLY A 80 -17.80 -1.36 -21.52
CA GLY A 80 -17.98 -0.36 -20.48
C GLY A 80 -17.89 1.03 -21.10
N SER A 81 -18.85 1.34 -21.97
CA SER A 81 -19.09 2.71 -22.35
C SER A 81 -19.44 3.44 -21.07
N SER A 82 -18.56 4.31 -20.60
CA SER A 82 -18.76 5.16 -19.44
C SER A 82 -20.15 5.86 -19.59
N LYS A 83 -21.16 5.32 -18.90
CA LYS A 83 -22.51 5.90 -18.83
C LYS A 83 -22.55 7.13 -17.92
N TYR A 84 -21.39 7.49 -17.35
CA TYR A 84 -21.30 8.57 -16.39
C TYR A 84 -21.25 9.90 -17.09
N ALA A 85 -22.04 10.85 -16.58
CA ALA A 85 -22.15 12.18 -17.13
C ALA A 85 -20.77 12.82 -17.32
N GLU A 86 -20.48 13.26 -18.53
CA GLU A 86 -19.30 14.08 -18.81
C GLU A 86 -19.25 15.24 -17.81
N GLY A 87 -18.10 15.43 -17.18
CA GLY A 87 -17.87 16.50 -16.21
C GLY A 87 -17.99 16.12 -14.74
N LYS A 88 -18.47 14.92 -14.38
CA LYS A 88 -18.50 14.47 -12.96
C LYS A 88 -17.14 13.96 -12.48
N TRP A 89 -16.35 13.37 -13.38
CA TRP A 89 -15.05 12.80 -13.08
C TRP A 89 -13.95 13.41 -13.94
N LEU A 90 -12.85 13.78 -13.30
CA LEU A 90 -11.62 14.19 -13.95
C LEU A 90 -10.70 12.99 -14.07
N TRP A 91 -10.29 12.66 -15.28
CA TRP A 91 -9.24 11.66 -15.51
C TRP A 91 -7.88 12.23 -15.16
N LEU A 92 -7.10 11.46 -14.43
CA LEU A 92 -5.75 11.81 -14.03
C LEU A 92 -4.76 11.13 -14.98
N ASP A 93 -3.89 11.91 -15.56
CA ASP A 93 -2.64 11.41 -16.12
C ASP A 93 -1.60 11.22 -14.99
N GLU A 94 -0.38 10.85 -15.33
CA GLU A 94 0.68 10.66 -14.35
C GLU A 94 0.93 11.91 -13.51
N ALA A 95 1.02 13.07 -14.15
CA ALA A 95 1.28 14.33 -13.45
C ALA A 95 0.14 14.68 -12.50
N GLY A 96 -1.11 14.50 -12.93
CA GLY A 96 -2.29 14.68 -12.09
C GLY A 96 -2.34 13.73 -10.89
N ALA A 97 -1.96 12.45 -11.07
CA ALA A 97 -1.89 11.50 -9.99
C ALA A 97 -0.79 11.87 -8.97
N LEU A 98 0.38 12.32 -9.43
CA LEU A 98 1.47 12.78 -8.54
C LEU A 98 1.03 14.00 -7.72
N GLN A 99 0.41 15.00 -8.34
CA GLN A 99 -0.11 16.17 -7.62
C GLN A 99 -1.19 15.81 -6.59
N LEU A 100 -2.03 14.83 -6.92
CA LEU A 100 -3.04 14.32 -5.99
C LEU A 100 -2.38 13.68 -4.77
N TRP A 101 -1.37 12.83 -4.97
CA TRP A 101 -0.66 12.17 -3.87
C TRP A 101 0.09 13.14 -2.96
N GLU A 102 0.67 14.21 -3.51
CA GLU A 102 1.30 15.28 -2.70
C GLU A 102 0.28 15.97 -1.78
N ARG A 103 -0.94 16.21 -2.26
CA ARG A 103 -2.03 16.77 -1.43
C ARG A 103 -2.52 15.75 -0.39
N ASP A 104 -2.73 14.51 -0.80
CA ASP A 104 -3.18 13.44 0.08
C ASP A 104 -2.17 13.18 1.21
N ALA A 105 -0.87 13.27 0.93
CA ALA A 105 0.17 13.14 1.95
C ALA A 105 0.06 14.19 3.07
N GLN A 106 -0.41 15.40 2.76
CA GLN A 106 -0.66 16.43 3.77
C GLN A 106 -1.86 16.03 4.66
N ASN A 107 -2.97 15.59 4.05
CA ASN A 107 -4.15 15.12 4.78
C ASN A 107 -3.81 13.92 5.67
N LEU A 108 -3.04 12.95 5.15
CA LEU A 108 -2.61 11.77 5.91
C LEU A 108 -1.75 12.14 7.13
N THR A 109 -0.96 13.20 7.04
CA THR A 109 -0.18 13.69 8.18
C THR A 109 -1.11 14.19 9.29
N GLU A 110 -2.18 14.88 8.93
CA GLU A 110 -3.21 15.33 9.87
C GLU A 110 -3.98 14.15 10.47
N ASP A 111 -4.37 13.17 9.64
CA ASP A 111 -5.09 11.96 10.09
C ASP A 111 -4.27 11.14 11.09
N VAL A 112 -2.96 10.98 10.87
CA VAL A 112 -2.07 10.29 11.84
C VAL A 112 -2.02 11.04 13.17
N GLN A 113 -1.96 12.37 13.15
CA GLN A 113 -1.97 13.19 14.37
C GLN A 113 -3.29 13.04 15.16
N LEU A 114 -4.42 12.95 14.46
CA LEU A 114 -5.74 12.78 15.06
C LEU A 114 -5.97 11.35 15.57
N ALA A 115 -5.44 10.33 14.89
CA ALA A 115 -5.54 8.93 15.28
C ALA A 115 -4.77 8.58 16.57
N GLY A 116 -3.85 9.46 17.01
CA GLY A 116 -2.95 9.24 18.15
C GLY A 116 -3.58 9.26 19.55
N GLY A 117 -4.87 9.01 19.71
CA GLY A 117 -5.62 8.99 20.98
C GLY A 117 -5.24 7.89 21.97
N GLY A 118 -3.96 7.54 22.11
CA GLY A 118 -3.42 6.54 23.06
C GLY A 118 -2.71 5.34 22.43
N SER A 119 -2.75 5.19 21.11
CA SER A 119 -1.99 4.22 20.33
C SER A 119 -1.01 4.92 19.38
N VAL A 120 0.09 4.26 19.04
CA VAL A 120 1.00 4.75 18.02
C VAL A 120 0.46 4.43 16.65
N ALA A 121 0.36 5.43 15.79
CA ALA A 121 0.04 5.25 14.38
C ALA A 121 1.16 5.83 13.51
N PHE A 122 1.45 5.18 12.39
CA PHE A 122 2.39 5.72 11.41
C PHE A 122 1.93 5.39 9.99
N VAL A 123 2.45 6.15 9.03
CA VAL A 123 2.22 5.97 7.60
C VAL A 123 3.52 6.23 6.84
N ILE A 124 3.74 5.52 5.76
CA ILE A 124 4.80 5.85 4.79
C ILE A 124 4.16 6.79 3.77
N LEU A 125 4.51 8.07 3.84
CA LEU A 125 3.90 9.08 2.98
C LEU A 125 4.24 8.83 1.51
N PRO A 126 3.23 8.91 0.61
CA PRO A 126 3.41 8.71 -0.83
C PRO A 126 3.93 9.99 -1.49
N TRP A 127 5.08 10.50 -1.05
CA TRP A 127 5.64 11.71 -1.65
C TRP A 127 7.12 11.56 -2.02
N ASN A 128 7.65 12.50 -2.82
CA ASN A 128 9.05 12.58 -3.23
C ASN A 128 9.58 11.30 -3.92
N ASP A 129 10.79 10.92 -3.58
CA ASP A 129 11.55 9.89 -4.30
C ASP A 129 10.92 8.48 -4.26
N VAL A 130 10.16 8.13 -3.23
CA VAL A 130 9.54 6.80 -3.10
C VAL A 130 8.51 6.61 -4.21
N VAL A 131 7.58 7.54 -4.36
CA VAL A 131 6.54 7.49 -5.40
C VAL A 131 7.16 7.65 -6.78
N THR A 132 8.11 8.57 -6.93
CA THR A 132 8.82 8.76 -8.19
C THR A 132 9.54 7.48 -8.64
N TYR A 133 10.17 6.77 -7.69
CA TYR A 133 10.82 5.49 -7.99
C TYR A 133 9.82 4.41 -8.46
N GLN A 134 8.70 4.25 -7.72
CA GLN A 134 7.67 3.27 -8.07
C GLN A 134 7.06 3.56 -9.44
N ASN A 135 6.73 4.83 -9.73
CA ASN A 135 6.20 5.24 -11.02
C ASN A 135 7.19 4.99 -12.16
N ARG A 136 8.44 5.41 -12.01
CA ARG A 136 9.48 5.17 -13.03
C ARG A 136 9.70 3.69 -13.29
N ARG A 137 9.71 2.87 -12.24
CA ARG A 137 9.79 1.42 -12.38
C ARG A 137 8.59 0.89 -13.17
N HIS A 138 7.38 1.34 -12.83
CA HIS A 138 6.15 0.93 -13.50
C HIS A 138 6.16 1.32 -14.98
N GLN A 139 6.45 2.58 -15.28
CA GLN A 139 6.60 3.08 -16.65
C GLN A 139 7.62 2.31 -17.45
N PHE A 140 8.78 2.02 -16.86
CA PHE A 140 9.81 1.23 -17.52
C PHE A 140 9.29 -0.16 -17.92
N VAL A 141 8.57 -0.84 -17.05
CA VAL A 141 7.96 -2.15 -17.34
C VAL A 141 6.93 -2.04 -18.46
N LEU A 142 6.06 -1.02 -18.42
CA LEU A 142 5.06 -0.78 -19.47
C LEU A 142 5.70 -0.45 -20.82
N ALA A 143 6.73 0.39 -20.82
CA ALA A 143 7.47 0.74 -22.03
C ALA A 143 8.15 -0.47 -22.68
N LEU A 144 8.73 -1.38 -21.88
CA LEU A 144 9.29 -2.65 -22.38
C LEU A 144 8.24 -3.53 -23.07
N GLN A 145 6.99 -3.39 -22.70
CA GLN A 145 5.85 -4.13 -23.25
C GLN A 145 5.13 -3.36 -24.37
N GLY A 146 5.60 -2.15 -24.70
CA GLY A 146 4.98 -1.30 -25.73
C GLY A 146 3.59 -0.76 -25.34
N ILE A 147 3.31 -0.63 -24.04
CA ILE A 147 2.00 -0.20 -23.52
C ILE A 147 2.03 1.29 -23.26
N ASP A 148 1.09 2.01 -23.88
CA ASP A 148 0.82 3.42 -23.60
C ASP A 148 -0.30 3.51 -22.54
N PHE A 149 0.11 3.74 -21.28
CA PHE A 149 -0.81 3.86 -20.16
C PHE A 149 -0.95 5.32 -19.75
N ARG A 150 -2.14 5.90 -19.98
CA ARG A 150 -2.40 7.35 -19.80
C ARG A 150 -3.40 7.68 -18.71
N ARG A 151 -4.17 6.70 -18.23
CA ARG A 151 -5.21 6.89 -17.22
C ARG A 151 -4.78 6.33 -15.89
N TRP A 152 -4.15 7.18 -15.09
CA TRP A 152 -3.56 6.80 -13.78
C TRP A 152 -4.54 6.88 -12.62
N GLY A 153 -5.73 7.40 -12.86
CA GLY A 153 -6.75 7.54 -11.84
C GLY A 153 -7.91 8.42 -12.28
N VAL A 154 -8.80 8.63 -11.33
CA VAL A 154 -9.94 9.56 -11.46
C VAL A 154 -10.13 10.31 -10.15
N MET A 155 -10.67 11.54 -10.26
CA MET A 155 -11.08 12.37 -9.15
C MET A 155 -12.45 12.98 -9.43
N ALA A 156 -13.33 13.01 -8.42
CA ALA A 156 -14.61 13.69 -8.55
C ALA A 156 -14.42 15.20 -8.66
N VAL A 157 -15.21 15.85 -9.52
CA VAL A 157 -15.13 17.30 -9.80
C VAL A 157 -15.91 18.13 -8.79
N ASP A 158 -16.69 17.52 -7.92
CA ASP A 158 -17.55 18.22 -6.97
C ASP A 158 -16.77 19.07 -5.96
N GLY A 159 -17.13 20.35 -5.90
CA GLY A 159 -16.42 21.46 -5.29
C GLY A 159 -16.44 21.54 -3.76
N ASP A 160 -16.77 20.49 -3.01
CA ASP A 160 -16.76 20.51 -1.54
C ASP A 160 -15.78 19.46 -0.96
N SER A 161 -14.85 19.95 -0.27
CA SER A 161 -13.82 19.57 0.70
C SER A 161 -13.34 18.12 0.90
N ALA A 162 -13.94 17.09 0.33
CA ALA A 162 -13.44 15.71 0.33
C ALA A 162 -13.60 15.10 -1.07
N ALA A 163 -12.70 15.45 -1.97
CA ALA A 163 -12.72 14.93 -3.33
C ALA A 163 -12.52 13.43 -3.32
N SER A 164 -13.58 12.68 -3.65
CA SER A 164 -13.46 11.23 -3.86
C SER A 164 -12.54 10.95 -5.04
N PHE A 165 -11.58 10.06 -4.86
CA PHE A 165 -10.62 9.71 -5.92
C PHE A 165 -10.13 8.27 -5.80
N ALA A 166 -9.61 7.76 -6.90
CA ALA A 166 -8.75 6.58 -6.91
C ALA A 166 -7.61 6.75 -7.90
N THR A 167 -6.46 6.20 -7.54
CA THR A 167 -5.32 6.01 -8.45
C THR A 167 -5.03 4.53 -8.60
N TRP A 168 -4.45 4.14 -9.72
CA TRP A 168 -4.16 2.74 -10.04
C TRP A 168 -2.98 2.58 -10.97
N THR A 169 -2.48 1.38 -11.02
CA THR A 169 -1.48 0.90 -11.98
C THR A 169 -1.95 -0.41 -12.61
N ILE A 170 -1.32 -0.84 -13.68
CA ILE A 170 -1.58 -2.16 -14.26
C ILE A 170 -0.37 -3.09 -14.07
N ASP A 171 -0.64 -4.27 -13.53
CA ASP A 171 0.33 -5.36 -13.43
C ASP A 171 0.03 -6.39 -14.52
N TYR A 172 0.86 -6.38 -15.56
CA TYR A 172 0.65 -7.20 -16.74
C TYR A 172 0.87 -8.70 -16.47
N PRO A 173 1.89 -9.11 -15.73
CA PRO A 173 2.10 -10.52 -15.39
C PRO A 173 0.90 -11.15 -14.69
N SER A 174 0.32 -10.46 -13.73
CA SER A 174 -0.86 -10.94 -12.99
C SER A 174 -2.19 -10.55 -13.65
N ARG A 175 -2.16 -9.80 -14.76
CA ARG A 175 -3.31 -9.24 -15.49
C ARG A 175 -4.28 -8.50 -14.55
N THR A 176 -3.73 -7.62 -13.72
CA THR A 176 -4.43 -6.92 -12.66
C THR A 176 -4.37 -5.41 -12.86
N LEU A 177 -5.50 -4.71 -12.75
CA LEU A 177 -5.50 -3.30 -12.43
C LEU A 177 -5.47 -3.18 -10.90
N MET A 178 -4.37 -2.66 -10.38
CA MET A 178 -4.17 -2.48 -8.95
C MET A 178 -4.54 -1.07 -8.54
N ILE A 179 -5.57 -0.90 -7.71
CA ILE A 179 -5.89 0.38 -7.10
C ILE A 179 -4.82 0.65 -6.03
N THR A 180 -4.04 1.70 -6.24
CA THR A 180 -2.89 2.04 -5.39
C THR A 180 -3.26 3.00 -4.27
N ARG A 181 -4.31 3.80 -4.45
CA ARG A 181 -4.88 4.66 -3.41
C ARG A 181 -6.36 4.89 -3.69
N LEU A 182 -7.16 4.83 -2.66
CA LEU A 182 -8.60 5.07 -2.70
C LEU A 182 -9.00 5.92 -1.51
N ASP A 183 -9.61 7.07 -1.78
CA ASP A 183 -10.40 7.84 -0.85
C ASP A 183 -11.74 8.14 -1.52
N CYS A 184 -12.83 7.62 -0.94
CA CYS A 184 -14.11 7.65 -1.65
C CYS A 184 -15.29 7.62 -0.68
N GLN A 185 -16.24 8.50 -0.96
CA GLN A 185 -17.57 8.43 -0.34
C GLN A 185 -18.29 7.17 -0.81
N VAL A 186 -18.98 6.49 0.11
CA VAL A 186 -19.73 5.25 -0.18
C VAL A 186 -20.68 5.40 -1.38
N ALA A 187 -21.36 6.56 -1.50
CA ALA A 187 -22.29 6.85 -2.58
C ALA A 187 -21.64 6.90 -3.97
N LEU A 188 -20.35 7.19 -4.05
CA LEU A 188 -19.61 7.32 -5.31
C LEU A 188 -18.80 6.06 -5.67
N PHE A 189 -18.71 5.12 -4.73
CA PHE A 189 -17.84 3.95 -4.87
C PHE A 189 -18.17 3.10 -6.11
N ALA A 190 -19.45 2.83 -6.36
CA ALA A 190 -19.86 1.98 -7.49
C ALA A 190 -19.46 2.62 -8.85
N GLU A 191 -19.64 3.91 -8.99
CA GLU A 191 -19.25 4.64 -10.21
C GLU A 191 -17.73 4.64 -10.40
N LEU A 192 -16.98 4.89 -9.32
CA LEU A 192 -15.52 4.88 -9.35
C LEU A 192 -15.00 3.49 -9.73
N LEU A 193 -15.56 2.43 -9.16
CA LEU A 193 -15.22 1.06 -9.49
C LEU A 193 -15.50 0.74 -10.96
N ASP A 194 -16.64 1.17 -11.50
CA ASP A 194 -16.98 0.97 -12.91
C ASP A 194 -15.97 1.66 -13.85
N LEU A 195 -15.46 2.84 -13.47
CA LEU A 195 -14.41 3.53 -14.21
C LEU A 195 -13.10 2.73 -14.18
N ALA A 196 -12.70 2.20 -13.02
CA ALA A 196 -11.52 1.34 -12.88
C ALA A 196 -11.67 0.04 -13.70
N VAL A 197 -12.84 -0.61 -13.64
CA VAL A 197 -13.17 -1.79 -14.46
C VAL A 197 -13.10 -1.48 -15.95
N GLY A 198 -13.59 -0.31 -16.38
CA GLY A 198 -13.48 0.14 -17.76
C GLY A 198 -12.03 0.24 -18.25
N VAL A 199 -11.15 0.84 -17.45
CA VAL A 199 -9.70 0.89 -17.75
C VAL A 199 -9.09 -0.51 -17.75
N ALA A 200 -9.47 -1.37 -16.81
CA ALA A 200 -9.01 -2.76 -16.77
C ALA A 200 -9.39 -3.53 -18.04
N GLN A 201 -10.62 -3.35 -18.54
CA GLN A 201 -11.09 -3.93 -19.82
C GLN A 201 -10.31 -3.42 -21.02
N GLU A 202 -10.10 -2.09 -21.11
CA GLU A 202 -9.35 -1.43 -22.20
C GLU A 202 -7.93 -2.01 -22.34
N HIS A 203 -7.28 -2.28 -21.19
CA HIS A 203 -5.94 -2.86 -21.16
C HIS A 203 -5.91 -4.39 -21.06
N GLY A 204 -7.05 -5.05 -21.16
CA GLY A 204 -7.14 -6.52 -21.16
C GLY A 204 -6.80 -7.17 -19.82
N MET A 205 -7.03 -6.49 -18.71
CA MET A 205 -6.85 -7.06 -17.37
C MET A 205 -8.00 -8.01 -17.03
N ASP A 206 -7.72 -9.01 -16.19
CA ASP A 206 -8.71 -10.02 -15.78
C ASP A 206 -9.39 -9.65 -14.44
N LYS A 207 -8.79 -8.72 -13.69
CA LYS A 207 -9.30 -8.28 -12.39
C LYS A 207 -8.92 -6.84 -12.07
N VAL A 208 -9.73 -6.22 -11.19
CA VAL A 208 -9.37 -5.04 -10.39
C VAL A 208 -9.11 -5.51 -8.98
N GLU A 209 -8.08 -5.01 -8.33
CA GLU A 209 -7.68 -5.41 -6.98
C GLU A 209 -7.28 -4.19 -6.15
N ILE A 210 -7.65 -4.23 -4.86
CA ILE A 210 -7.17 -3.26 -3.85
C ILE A 210 -6.71 -4.01 -2.61
N TYR A 211 -5.64 -3.55 -1.99
CA TYR A 211 -5.19 -4.04 -0.71
C TYR A 211 -5.81 -3.22 0.43
N ASN A 212 -6.13 -3.89 1.54
CA ASN A 212 -6.59 -3.28 2.79
C ASN A 212 -7.70 -2.23 2.63
N LEU A 213 -8.75 -2.60 1.93
CA LEU A 213 -9.90 -1.73 1.67
C LEU A 213 -10.42 -1.09 2.97
N PRO A 214 -10.74 0.22 2.98
CA PRO A 214 -11.33 0.90 4.12
C PRO A 214 -12.61 0.23 4.61
N MET A 215 -12.74 0.08 5.94
CA MET A 215 -13.91 -0.55 6.59
C MET A 215 -15.23 0.09 6.19
N SER A 216 -15.24 1.41 5.97
CA SER A 216 -16.41 2.18 5.54
C SER A 216 -16.99 1.74 4.21
N LEU A 217 -16.18 1.10 3.35
CA LEU A 217 -16.59 0.67 2.01
C LEU A 217 -17.01 -0.81 1.94
N GLN A 218 -16.88 -1.59 3.00
CA GLN A 218 -17.12 -3.05 2.95
C GLN A 218 -18.51 -3.44 2.45
N SER A 219 -19.56 -2.71 2.86
CA SER A 219 -20.93 -2.99 2.40
C SER A 219 -21.11 -2.69 0.91
N ALA A 220 -20.50 -1.60 0.41
CA ALA A 220 -20.54 -1.23 -0.99
C ALA A 220 -19.76 -2.24 -1.87
N VAL A 221 -18.66 -2.75 -1.36
CA VAL A 221 -17.85 -3.81 -2.00
C VAL A 221 -18.64 -5.09 -2.20
N ALA A 222 -19.33 -5.56 -1.16
CA ALA A 222 -20.16 -6.77 -1.24
C ALA A 222 -21.29 -6.59 -2.26
N ALA A 223 -21.94 -5.41 -2.26
CA ALA A 223 -22.98 -5.06 -3.24
C ALA A 223 -22.46 -5.00 -4.67
N ALA A 224 -21.20 -4.62 -4.87
CA ALA A 224 -20.52 -4.56 -6.16
C ALA A 224 -19.85 -5.90 -6.57
N GLY A 225 -20.11 -7.01 -5.85
CA GLY A 225 -19.55 -8.32 -6.17
C GLY A 225 -18.07 -8.50 -5.87
N GLY A 226 -17.50 -7.65 -5.04
CA GLY A 226 -16.13 -7.77 -4.57
C GLY A 226 -15.95 -8.94 -3.60
N VAL A 227 -14.83 -9.64 -3.72
CA VAL A 227 -14.47 -10.75 -2.83
C VAL A 227 -13.23 -10.37 -2.05
N THR A 228 -13.36 -10.32 -0.73
CA THR A 228 -12.25 -10.01 0.18
C THR A 228 -11.71 -11.30 0.79
N GLY A 229 -10.39 -11.44 0.82
CA GLY A 229 -9.67 -12.57 1.41
C GLY A 229 -8.28 -12.17 1.88
N GLU A 230 -7.60 -13.08 2.55
CA GLU A 230 -6.18 -12.92 2.84
C GLU A 230 -5.35 -13.21 1.57
N ARG A 231 -4.31 -12.39 1.36
CA ARG A 231 -3.32 -12.60 0.30
C ARG A 231 -2.10 -13.32 0.86
N ASP A 232 -1.38 -14.01 0.02
CA ASP A 232 -0.18 -14.79 0.34
C ASP A 232 1.12 -14.17 -0.23
N GLU A 233 0.98 -13.13 -1.07
CA GLU A 233 2.07 -12.37 -1.65
C GLU A 233 2.01 -10.90 -1.23
N HIS A 234 3.15 -10.20 -1.35
CA HIS A 234 3.30 -8.79 -0.98
C HIS A 234 2.80 -8.49 0.44
N LEU A 235 3.07 -9.40 1.38
CA LEU A 235 2.59 -9.32 2.75
C LEU A 235 3.29 -8.18 3.49
N PRO A 236 2.57 -7.12 3.90
CA PRO A 236 3.15 -6.06 4.69
C PRO A 236 3.54 -6.59 6.05
N SER A 237 4.79 -6.42 6.42
CA SER A 237 5.35 -6.98 7.64
C SER A 237 6.10 -5.91 8.41
N LEU A 238 5.80 -5.82 9.70
CA LEU A 238 6.31 -4.82 10.62
C LEU A 238 7.18 -5.45 11.71
N LYS A 239 8.32 -4.83 11.99
CA LYS A 239 9.04 -4.99 13.24
C LYS A 239 9.10 -3.64 13.95
N TRP A 240 8.48 -3.59 15.12
CA TRP A 240 8.50 -2.40 15.98
C TRP A 240 9.68 -2.50 16.97
N TYR A 241 10.35 -1.37 17.20
CA TYR A 241 11.49 -1.24 18.12
C TYR A 241 11.22 -0.24 19.26
N GLY A 242 10.07 0.45 19.26
CA GLY A 242 9.67 1.34 20.35
C GLY A 242 9.27 0.60 21.62
N ASN A 243 8.89 1.34 22.63
CA ASN A 243 8.52 0.80 23.95
C ASN A 243 7.09 0.26 24.00
N GLU A 244 6.27 0.59 23.01
CA GLU A 244 4.89 0.15 22.92
C GLU A 244 4.82 -1.31 22.46
N ASN A 245 3.73 -2.00 22.82
CA ASN A 245 3.50 -3.31 22.25
C ASN A 245 3.25 -3.18 20.74
N ALA A 246 3.82 -4.06 19.94
CA ALA A 246 3.63 -4.05 18.48
C ALA A 246 2.15 -4.21 18.07
N SER A 247 1.32 -4.84 18.92
CA SER A 247 -0.14 -4.93 18.73
C SER A 247 -0.86 -3.60 18.85
N ASP A 248 -0.26 -2.62 19.52
CA ASP A 248 -0.85 -1.30 19.77
C ASP A 248 -0.36 -0.28 18.74
N VAL A 249 0.42 -0.73 17.76
CA VAL A 249 0.95 0.08 16.67
C VAL A 249 0.13 -0.13 15.41
N SER A 250 -0.44 0.94 14.89
CA SER A 250 -1.22 0.93 13.65
C SER A 250 -0.37 1.44 12.48
N TRP A 251 -0.13 0.58 11.50
CA TRP A 251 0.46 0.97 10.23
C TRP A 251 -0.65 1.29 9.23
N LEU A 252 -0.88 2.60 9.03
CA LEU A 252 -1.90 3.11 8.12
C LEU A 252 -1.39 3.04 6.68
N LEU A 253 -2.30 2.71 5.75
CA LEU A 253 -2.00 2.64 4.31
C LEU A 253 -0.74 1.82 4.02
N ASN A 254 -0.75 0.58 4.50
CA ASN A 254 0.35 -0.36 4.29
C ASN A 254 0.25 -1.10 2.93
N GLU A 255 -0.44 -0.51 1.98
CA GLU A 255 -0.46 -0.92 0.59
C GLU A 255 0.94 -0.82 -0.01
N ARG A 256 1.11 -1.50 -1.14
CA ARG A 256 2.41 -1.62 -1.83
C ARG A 256 2.84 -0.32 -2.50
#